data_b72f10dfa8514e5c713bd5ee52d5e9f5
#
_entry.id   b72f10dfa8514e5c713bd5ee52d5e9f5
#
_cell.length_a   1.000
_cell.length_b   1.000
_cell.length_c   1.000
_cell.angle_alpha   90.00
_cell.angle_beta   90.00
_cell.angle_gamma   90.00
#
_symmetry.space_group_name_H-M   'P 1'
#
loop_
_entity.id
_entity.type
_entity.pdbx_description
1 polymer ?
#
loop_
_entity_poly.entity_id
_entity_poly.type
_entity_poly.pdbx_seq_one_letter_code
_entity_poly.pdbx_strand_id
1 'polypeptide(L)'
;MWPPSKAAHSPTTPNTRGLNLQIVHTLADLHRALKPAALRAFVPTMGNLHQGHLELMQMARQEVDKRAATGGMTVASIFVNRLQFGPNEDFDTYPRTLENDCALLEANGCDVVFAPSEKDLYPEPQVFKVHPPAELADILEGAFRPGFFVGVSTVVHKLFNIVQPDLAVFGKKDYQQLMVIRRMVQQMGLPIDIIGGETRRAEDGLALSSRNGYLSAEERAEAVQLSMALKGLAAAARSGNTAGKLDVAAAEAAAMDALRQRGWTPDYITLRRQHDLSPVSGPCAEPLVVLGAAKLGKTRLIDNLEV
;
A
#
# COMPACT_ATOMS: atom_id res chain seq x y z
N MET A 1 -10.67 17.46 -44.77
CA MET A 1 -11.65 17.66 -43.69
C MET A 1 -11.99 16.28 -43.13
N TRP A 2 -11.50 16.01 -41.94
CA TRP A 2 -11.76 14.77 -41.20
C TRP A 2 -12.57 15.16 -39.94
N PRO A 3 -13.69 14.52 -39.62
CA PRO A 3 -14.47 14.85 -38.44
C PRO A 3 -13.82 14.26 -37.17
N PRO A 4 -13.98 14.90 -35.99
CA PRO A 4 -13.41 14.41 -34.74
C PRO A 4 -14.23 13.25 -34.20
N SER A 5 -13.54 12.17 -33.86
CA SER A 5 -14.07 10.99 -33.14
C SER A 5 -14.39 11.38 -31.69
N LYS A 6 -15.67 11.38 -31.33
CA LYS A 6 -16.14 11.44 -29.94
C LYS A 6 -15.98 10.06 -29.33
N ALA A 7 -14.95 9.89 -28.49
CA ALA A 7 -14.91 8.76 -27.56
C ALA A 7 -15.96 8.99 -26.46
N ALA A 8 -17.07 8.27 -26.52
CA ALA A 8 -18.08 8.24 -25.48
C ALA A 8 -17.53 7.45 -24.28
N HIS A 9 -17.31 8.16 -23.18
CA HIS A 9 -17.19 7.52 -21.88
C HIS A 9 -18.56 6.94 -21.52
N SER A 10 -18.69 5.63 -21.55
CA SER A 10 -19.87 4.95 -21.00
C SER A 10 -19.85 5.13 -19.48
N PRO A 11 -20.93 5.64 -18.87
CA PRO A 11 -21.03 5.66 -17.41
C PRO A 11 -21.15 4.20 -16.93
N THR A 12 -20.24 3.79 -16.05
CA THR A 12 -20.37 2.55 -15.30
C THR A 12 -21.70 2.58 -14.53
N THR A 13 -22.59 1.69 -14.88
CA THR A 13 -23.85 1.47 -14.18
C THR A 13 -23.58 1.19 -12.70
N PRO A 14 -24.20 1.89 -11.74
CA PRO A 14 -24.08 1.56 -10.34
C PRO A 14 -24.69 0.18 -10.11
N ASN A 15 -23.92 -0.68 -9.44
CA ASN A 15 -24.33 -2.04 -9.07
C ASN A 15 -25.49 -1.95 -8.07
N THR A 16 -26.70 -2.33 -8.51
CA THR A 16 -27.96 -2.30 -7.74
C THR A 16 -28.13 -3.54 -6.85
N ARG A 17 -27.06 -4.10 -6.27
CA ARG A 17 -27.21 -4.95 -5.09
C ARG A 17 -27.47 -4.01 -3.91
N GLY A 18 -28.57 -4.24 -3.17
CA GLY A 18 -28.84 -3.53 -1.93
C GLY A 18 -27.67 -3.77 -0.97
N LEU A 19 -26.66 -2.91 -1.04
CA LEU A 19 -25.45 -2.97 -0.22
C LEU A 19 -25.88 -2.63 1.21
N ASN A 20 -25.85 -3.62 2.09
CA ASN A 20 -26.02 -3.44 3.51
C ASN A 20 -24.67 -3.78 4.14
N LEU A 21 -23.78 -2.79 4.26
CA LEU A 21 -22.48 -2.95 4.89
C LEU A 21 -22.66 -3.46 6.32
N GLN A 22 -22.01 -4.56 6.64
CA GLN A 22 -21.95 -5.06 8.01
C GLN A 22 -20.67 -4.55 8.70
N ILE A 23 -20.84 -3.76 9.77
CA ILE A 23 -19.73 -3.32 10.60
C ILE A 23 -19.66 -4.24 11.81
N VAL A 24 -18.52 -4.91 12.01
CA VAL A 24 -18.32 -5.88 13.09
C VAL A 24 -17.05 -5.55 13.86
N HIS A 25 -17.09 -5.74 15.19
CA HIS A 25 -15.98 -5.39 16.06
C HIS A 25 -15.34 -6.60 16.73
N THR A 26 -16.09 -7.71 16.88
CA THR A 26 -15.57 -8.92 17.53
C THR A 26 -15.27 -10.02 16.53
N LEU A 27 -14.37 -10.95 16.90
CA LEU A 27 -14.07 -12.11 16.09
C LEU A 27 -15.31 -12.99 15.86
N ALA A 28 -16.15 -13.13 16.89
CA ALA A 28 -17.37 -13.92 16.80
C ALA A 28 -18.37 -13.37 15.77
N ASP A 29 -18.55 -12.04 15.75
CA ASP A 29 -19.43 -11.38 14.79
C ASP A 29 -18.86 -11.45 13.38
N LEU A 30 -17.54 -11.27 13.23
CA LEU A 30 -16.86 -11.43 11.94
C LEU A 30 -17.08 -12.84 11.37
N HIS A 31 -16.80 -13.88 12.15
CA HIS A 31 -16.98 -15.26 11.71
C HIS A 31 -18.43 -15.56 11.33
N ARG A 32 -19.39 -14.97 12.06
CA ARG A 32 -20.82 -15.08 11.72
C ARG A 32 -21.14 -14.40 10.40
N ALA A 33 -20.63 -13.18 10.19
CA ALA A 33 -20.84 -12.42 8.96
C ALA A 33 -20.22 -13.13 7.74
N LEU A 34 -19.05 -13.75 7.90
CA LEU A 34 -18.33 -14.41 6.82
C LEU A 34 -18.78 -15.88 6.57
N LYS A 35 -19.62 -16.46 7.43
CA LYS A 35 -20.06 -17.86 7.29
C LYS A 35 -20.66 -18.18 5.91
N PRO A 36 -21.48 -17.30 5.29
CA PRO A 36 -22.07 -17.59 3.97
C PRO A 36 -21.13 -17.35 2.80
N ALA A 37 -19.92 -16.80 3.04
CA ALA A 37 -19.01 -16.44 1.96
C ALA A 37 -18.38 -17.68 1.30
N ALA A 38 -18.63 -17.86 0.00
CA ALA A 38 -17.98 -18.89 -0.82
C ALA A 38 -16.56 -18.47 -1.28
N LEU A 39 -16.29 -17.18 -1.33
CA LEU A 39 -14.99 -16.58 -1.63
C LEU A 39 -14.85 -15.27 -0.86
N ARG A 40 -13.69 -14.98 -0.31
CA ARG A 40 -13.39 -13.79 0.48
C ARG A 40 -12.23 -13.02 -0.11
N ALA A 41 -12.49 -11.77 -0.51
CA ALA A 41 -11.44 -10.82 -0.88
C ALA A 41 -11.21 -9.83 0.28
N PHE A 42 -9.97 -9.61 0.67
CA PHE A 42 -9.63 -8.83 1.85
C PHE A 42 -8.76 -7.62 1.52
N VAL A 43 -9.10 -6.48 2.11
CA VAL A 43 -8.32 -5.22 2.03
C VAL A 43 -8.00 -4.74 3.45
N PRO A 44 -6.82 -5.06 4.01
CA PRO A 44 -6.43 -4.54 5.32
C PRO A 44 -6.06 -3.07 5.24
N THR A 45 -6.61 -2.25 6.16
CA THR A 45 -6.34 -0.82 6.26
C THR A 45 -6.17 -0.38 7.71
N MET A 46 -5.64 0.82 7.91
CA MET A 46 -5.61 1.49 9.21
C MET A 46 -6.68 2.59 9.34
N GLY A 47 -7.58 2.74 8.36
CA GLY A 47 -8.54 3.83 8.30
C GLY A 47 -7.95 5.12 7.70
N ASN A 48 -8.68 6.23 7.82
CA ASN A 48 -8.43 7.51 7.15
C ASN A 48 -8.25 7.32 5.64
N LEU A 49 -9.30 6.74 5.05
CA LEU A 49 -9.27 6.25 3.67
C LEU A 49 -9.24 7.39 2.66
N HIS A 50 -8.51 7.18 1.59
CA HIS A 50 -8.45 8.04 0.43
C HIS A 50 -8.72 7.23 -0.84
N GLN A 51 -8.86 7.90 -1.99
CA GLN A 51 -9.18 7.28 -3.28
C GLN A 51 -8.34 6.04 -3.61
N GLY A 52 -7.06 6.02 -3.24
CA GLY A 52 -6.19 4.85 -3.44
C GLY A 52 -6.69 3.60 -2.70
N HIS A 53 -7.18 3.73 -1.46
CA HIS A 53 -7.77 2.62 -0.72
C HIS A 53 -9.10 2.15 -1.34
N LEU A 54 -9.90 3.09 -1.84
CA LEU A 54 -11.19 2.78 -2.46
C LEU A 54 -11.00 2.01 -3.78
N GLU A 55 -9.97 2.32 -4.55
CA GLU A 55 -9.60 1.55 -5.74
C GLU A 55 -9.15 0.13 -5.42
N LEU A 56 -8.45 -0.09 -4.29
CA LEU A 56 -8.12 -1.44 -3.83
C LEU A 56 -9.40 -2.22 -3.47
N MET A 57 -10.38 -1.57 -2.84
CA MET A 57 -11.68 -2.21 -2.54
C MET A 57 -12.47 -2.54 -3.82
N GLN A 58 -12.49 -1.62 -4.78
CA GLN A 58 -13.11 -1.87 -6.08
C GLN A 58 -12.44 -3.03 -6.82
N MET A 59 -11.10 -3.11 -6.76
CA MET A 59 -10.32 -4.23 -7.32
C MET A 59 -10.68 -5.55 -6.63
N ALA A 60 -10.77 -5.57 -5.30
CA ALA A 60 -11.21 -6.73 -4.53
C ALA A 60 -12.62 -7.17 -4.95
N ARG A 61 -13.56 -6.23 -5.13
CA ARG A 61 -14.91 -6.51 -5.62
C ARG A 61 -14.90 -7.10 -7.02
N GLN A 62 -14.14 -6.53 -7.94
CA GLN A 62 -14.02 -7.04 -9.30
C GLN A 62 -13.46 -8.48 -9.33
N GLU A 63 -12.47 -8.77 -8.49
CA GLU A 63 -11.91 -10.12 -8.40
C GLU A 63 -12.89 -11.13 -7.82
N VAL A 64 -13.69 -10.73 -6.84
CA VAL A 64 -14.79 -11.56 -6.32
C VAL A 64 -15.83 -11.83 -7.41
N ASP A 65 -16.27 -10.81 -8.13
CA ASP A 65 -17.28 -10.94 -9.18
C ASP A 65 -16.80 -11.79 -10.35
N LYS A 66 -15.49 -11.81 -10.64
CA LYS A 66 -14.89 -12.68 -11.66
C LYS A 66 -14.78 -14.15 -11.22
N ARG A 67 -14.44 -14.39 -9.93
CA ARG A 67 -14.06 -15.72 -9.43
C ARG A 67 -15.22 -16.49 -8.78
N ALA A 68 -16.22 -15.78 -8.23
CA ALA A 68 -17.36 -16.38 -7.58
C ALA A 68 -18.65 -16.11 -8.35
N ALA A 69 -19.28 -17.16 -8.84
CA ALA A 69 -20.58 -17.05 -9.53
C ALA A 69 -21.66 -16.52 -8.55
N THR A 70 -21.61 -16.90 -7.28
CA THR A 70 -22.48 -16.44 -6.18
C THR A 70 -21.74 -16.50 -4.84
N GLY A 71 -22.19 -15.71 -3.86
CA GLY A 71 -21.72 -15.84 -2.47
C GLY A 71 -20.32 -15.33 -2.18
N GLY A 72 -19.68 -14.61 -3.10
CA GLY A 72 -18.39 -13.97 -2.80
C GLY A 72 -18.58 -12.69 -2.01
N MET A 73 -17.68 -12.41 -1.05
CA MET A 73 -17.69 -11.26 -0.17
C MET A 73 -16.37 -10.48 -0.20
N THR A 74 -16.50 -9.16 -0.10
CA THR A 74 -15.36 -8.26 0.12
C THR A 74 -15.33 -7.82 1.58
N VAL A 75 -14.14 -7.85 2.16
CA VAL A 75 -13.90 -7.52 3.56
C VAL A 75 -12.83 -6.45 3.66
N ALA A 76 -13.08 -5.39 4.41
CA ALA A 76 -12.03 -4.47 4.83
C ALA A 76 -11.76 -4.63 6.33
N SER A 77 -10.52 -4.44 6.78
CA SER A 77 -10.28 -4.14 8.18
C SER A 77 -9.89 -2.68 8.37
N ILE A 78 -10.32 -2.10 9.50
CA ILE A 78 -9.87 -0.78 9.95
C ILE A 78 -9.26 -0.97 11.34
N PHE A 79 -7.91 -1.02 11.40
CA PHE A 79 -7.19 -1.23 12.64
C PHE A 79 -5.83 -0.51 12.63
N VAL A 80 -5.66 0.46 13.53
CA VAL A 80 -4.37 1.15 13.74
C VAL A 80 -3.50 0.26 14.62
N ASN A 81 -2.51 -0.40 14.02
CA ASN A 81 -1.69 -1.41 14.67
C ASN A 81 -0.50 -0.80 15.41
N ARG A 82 -0.52 -0.76 16.73
CA ARG A 82 0.56 -0.22 17.57
C ARG A 82 1.92 -0.90 17.30
N LEU A 83 1.93 -2.20 16.98
CA LEU A 83 3.17 -2.97 16.79
C LEU A 83 4.05 -2.47 15.62
N GLN A 84 3.49 -1.70 14.69
CA GLN A 84 4.20 -1.16 13.54
C GLN A 84 4.59 0.32 13.68
N PHE A 85 4.39 0.92 14.86
CA PHE A 85 4.78 2.29 15.13
C PHE A 85 5.98 2.32 16.08
N GLY A 86 6.98 3.12 15.73
CA GLY A 86 8.08 3.44 16.62
C GLY A 86 7.66 4.42 17.72
N PRO A 87 8.49 4.58 18.75
CA PRO A 87 8.15 5.42 19.92
C PRO A 87 7.91 6.90 19.61
N ASN A 88 8.42 7.39 18.48
CA ASN A 88 8.29 8.79 18.04
C ASN A 88 7.44 8.95 16.78
N GLU A 89 6.68 7.92 16.41
CA GLU A 89 5.78 7.97 15.25
C GLU A 89 4.36 8.40 15.66
N ASP A 90 3.54 8.67 14.67
CA ASP A 90 2.22 9.30 14.75
C ASP A 90 1.07 8.38 15.25
N PHE A 91 1.36 7.32 16.03
CA PHE A 91 0.32 6.38 16.51
C PHE A 91 -0.83 7.05 17.25
N ASP A 92 -0.51 7.93 18.22
CA ASP A 92 -1.52 8.56 19.07
C ASP A 92 -2.31 9.65 18.32
N THR A 93 -1.68 10.28 17.32
CA THR A 93 -2.28 11.32 16.47
C THR A 93 -2.80 10.79 15.13
N TYR A 94 -2.65 9.48 14.86
CA TYR A 94 -3.13 8.88 13.62
C TYR A 94 -4.64 9.08 13.49
N PRO A 95 -5.14 9.63 12.36
CA PRO A 95 -6.55 9.95 12.19
C PRO A 95 -7.45 8.71 12.30
N ARG A 96 -8.52 8.83 13.07
CA ARG A 96 -9.53 7.79 13.27
C ARG A 96 -10.87 8.31 12.79
N THR A 97 -11.30 7.88 11.62
CA THR A 97 -12.44 8.40 10.86
C THR A 97 -13.44 7.29 10.51
N LEU A 98 -13.71 6.37 11.46
CA LEU A 98 -14.42 5.11 11.21
C LEU A 98 -15.76 5.31 10.48
N GLU A 99 -16.58 6.28 10.90
CA GLU A 99 -17.90 6.52 10.30
C GLU A 99 -17.78 6.92 8.82
N ASN A 100 -16.89 7.88 8.52
CA ASN A 100 -16.61 8.31 7.15
C ASN A 100 -15.99 7.17 6.32
N ASP A 101 -15.07 6.41 6.90
CA ASP A 101 -14.42 5.29 6.22
C ASP A 101 -15.43 4.18 5.87
N CYS A 102 -16.37 3.87 6.78
CA CYS A 102 -17.43 2.91 6.52
C CYS A 102 -18.36 3.36 5.39
N ALA A 103 -18.76 4.63 5.35
CA ALA A 103 -19.58 5.18 4.28
C ALA A 103 -18.85 5.10 2.92
N LEU A 104 -17.57 5.42 2.89
CA LEU A 104 -16.74 5.30 1.69
C LEU A 104 -16.60 3.84 1.23
N LEU A 105 -16.38 2.89 2.15
CA LEU A 105 -16.25 1.47 1.84
C LEU A 105 -17.57 0.90 1.31
N GLU A 106 -18.70 1.24 1.90
CA GLU A 106 -20.03 0.83 1.43
C GLU A 106 -20.27 1.28 -0.01
N ALA A 107 -20.01 2.56 -0.30
CA ALA A 107 -20.15 3.12 -1.64
C ALA A 107 -19.22 2.47 -2.68
N ASN A 108 -18.13 1.81 -2.24
CA ASN A 108 -17.16 1.15 -3.11
C ASN A 108 -17.24 -0.39 -3.07
N GLY A 109 -18.36 -0.95 -2.61
CA GLY A 109 -18.66 -2.36 -2.75
C GLY A 109 -18.06 -3.26 -1.67
N CYS A 110 -17.83 -2.74 -0.46
CA CYS A 110 -17.44 -3.52 0.70
C CYS A 110 -18.69 -4.15 1.33
N ASP A 111 -18.64 -5.45 1.63
CA ASP A 111 -19.72 -6.18 2.27
C ASP A 111 -19.55 -6.19 3.80
N VAL A 112 -18.32 -6.31 4.30
CA VAL A 112 -18.03 -6.40 5.74
C VAL A 112 -16.84 -5.51 6.11
N VAL A 113 -17.01 -4.69 7.13
CA VAL A 113 -15.91 -3.95 7.79
C VAL A 113 -15.63 -4.58 9.14
N PHE A 114 -14.41 -5.06 9.32
CA PHE A 114 -13.90 -5.51 10.61
C PHE A 114 -13.11 -4.39 11.27
N ALA A 115 -13.67 -3.82 12.32
CA ALA A 115 -13.07 -2.71 13.07
C ALA A 115 -12.88 -3.08 14.55
N PRO A 116 -11.92 -4.00 14.86
CA PRO A 116 -11.68 -4.43 16.23
C PRO A 116 -11.01 -3.34 17.06
N SER A 117 -11.24 -3.36 18.38
CA SER A 117 -10.37 -2.63 19.30
C SER A 117 -9.01 -3.34 19.44
N GLU A 118 -8.02 -2.63 20.00
CA GLU A 118 -6.71 -3.24 20.30
C GLU A 118 -6.86 -4.46 21.23
N LYS A 119 -7.79 -4.40 22.18
CA LYS A 119 -8.08 -5.49 23.13
C LYS A 119 -8.76 -6.70 22.45
N ASP A 120 -9.58 -6.46 21.43
CA ASP A 120 -10.22 -7.56 20.68
C ASP A 120 -9.19 -8.31 19.81
N LEU A 121 -8.25 -7.57 19.20
CA LEU A 121 -7.22 -8.18 18.37
C LEU A 121 -6.03 -8.72 19.19
N TYR A 122 -5.66 -8.03 20.26
CA TYR A 122 -4.59 -8.39 21.18
C TYR A 122 -5.12 -8.45 22.62
N PRO A 123 -5.82 -9.54 23.01
CA PRO A 123 -6.40 -9.67 24.35
C PRO A 123 -5.31 -9.80 25.45
N GLU A 124 -4.11 -10.17 25.06
CA GLU A 124 -2.89 -10.19 25.86
C GLU A 124 -1.71 -9.61 25.06
N PRO A 125 -0.59 -9.25 25.72
CA PRO A 125 0.59 -8.75 25.00
C PRO A 125 1.03 -9.72 23.90
N GLN A 126 1.19 -9.22 22.66
CA GLN A 126 1.57 -10.03 21.49
C GLN A 126 3.05 -10.38 21.55
N VAL A 127 3.37 -11.54 22.12
CA VAL A 127 4.74 -12.06 22.26
C VAL A 127 5.18 -12.93 21.08
N PHE A 128 4.27 -13.71 20.49
CA PHE A 128 4.51 -14.41 19.23
C PHE A 128 4.51 -13.41 18.08
N LYS A 129 5.61 -13.31 17.35
CA LYS A 129 5.77 -12.37 16.23
C LYS A 129 6.23 -13.09 14.98
N VAL A 130 5.81 -12.55 13.83
CA VAL A 130 6.32 -12.98 12.53
C VAL A 130 7.50 -12.10 12.17
N HIS A 131 8.68 -12.72 12.03
CA HIS A 131 9.93 -12.05 11.67
C HIS A 131 10.23 -12.31 10.19
N PRO A 132 10.09 -11.30 9.31
CA PRO A 132 10.53 -11.47 7.93
C PRO A 132 12.05 -11.50 7.84
N PRO A 133 12.65 -12.04 6.74
CA PRO A 133 14.08 -12.11 6.59
C PRO A 133 14.72 -10.71 6.52
N ALA A 134 15.86 -10.55 7.20
CA ALA A 134 16.56 -9.27 7.37
C ALA A 134 16.93 -8.60 6.02
N GLU A 135 17.33 -9.41 5.03
CA GLU A 135 17.68 -8.93 3.68
C GLU A 135 16.51 -8.27 2.94
N LEU A 136 15.27 -8.50 3.38
CA LEU A 136 14.08 -7.86 2.84
C LEU A 136 13.49 -6.82 3.81
N ALA A 137 13.60 -7.04 5.11
CA ALA A 137 12.89 -6.27 6.13
C ALA A 137 13.76 -5.20 6.82
N ASP A 138 15.09 -5.36 6.87
CA ASP A 138 15.98 -4.43 7.57
C ASP A 138 16.71 -3.45 6.62
N ILE A 139 16.24 -3.39 5.37
CA ILE A 139 16.68 -2.43 4.35
C ILE A 139 15.61 -1.36 4.13
N LEU A 140 15.93 -0.26 3.44
CA LEU A 140 14.99 0.79 3.02
C LEU A 140 14.11 1.26 4.20
N GLU A 141 12.78 1.10 4.12
CA GLU A 141 11.88 1.46 5.22
C GLU A 141 12.29 0.82 6.56
N GLY A 142 12.67 -0.45 6.54
CA GLY A 142 13.05 -1.16 7.76
C GLY A 142 14.35 -0.65 8.40
N ALA A 143 15.31 -0.14 7.62
CA ALA A 143 16.52 0.48 8.13
C ALA A 143 16.22 1.79 8.90
N PHE A 144 15.22 2.55 8.45
CA PHE A 144 14.78 3.81 9.06
C PHE A 144 13.70 3.63 10.14
N ARG A 145 13.02 2.48 10.14
CA ARG A 145 11.94 2.13 11.06
C ARG A 145 12.16 0.71 11.64
N PRO A 146 13.16 0.51 12.51
CA PRO A 146 13.46 -0.81 13.07
C PRO A 146 12.25 -1.46 13.72
N GLY A 147 11.97 -2.73 13.37
CA GLY A 147 10.81 -3.49 13.83
C GLY A 147 9.50 -3.23 13.09
N PHE A 148 9.44 -2.25 12.19
CA PHE A 148 8.23 -1.93 11.42
C PHE A 148 7.64 -3.17 10.72
N PHE A 149 8.45 -3.88 9.95
CA PHE A 149 7.97 -5.05 9.21
C PHE A 149 7.67 -6.26 10.08
N VAL A 150 8.26 -6.38 11.27
CA VAL A 150 7.82 -7.36 12.27
C VAL A 150 6.40 -7.05 12.74
N GLY A 151 6.11 -5.78 13.01
CA GLY A 151 4.76 -5.32 13.35
C GLY A 151 3.75 -5.57 12.23
N VAL A 152 4.09 -5.20 10.99
CA VAL A 152 3.24 -5.42 9.80
C VAL A 152 2.99 -6.91 9.55
N SER A 153 4.05 -7.72 9.51
CA SER A 153 3.92 -9.16 9.25
C SER A 153 3.07 -9.85 10.33
N THR A 154 3.25 -9.46 11.59
CA THR A 154 2.49 -10.03 12.70
C THR A 154 1.00 -9.71 12.59
N VAL A 155 0.63 -8.44 12.36
CA VAL A 155 -0.80 -8.07 12.25
C VAL A 155 -1.44 -8.64 11.00
N VAL A 156 -0.77 -8.58 9.86
CA VAL A 156 -1.32 -9.11 8.59
C VAL A 156 -1.51 -10.62 8.68
N HIS A 157 -0.52 -11.36 9.19
CA HIS A 157 -0.65 -12.81 9.42
C HIS A 157 -1.82 -13.13 10.36
N LYS A 158 -1.97 -12.37 11.45
CA LYS A 158 -3.09 -12.54 12.39
C LYS A 158 -4.43 -12.26 11.71
N LEU A 159 -4.54 -11.18 10.94
CA LEU A 159 -5.75 -10.86 10.18
C LEU A 159 -6.06 -11.93 9.12
N PHE A 160 -5.06 -12.48 8.44
CA PHE A 160 -5.25 -13.59 7.51
C PHE A 160 -5.82 -14.84 8.18
N ASN A 161 -5.33 -15.20 9.37
CA ASN A 161 -5.88 -16.32 10.14
C ASN A 161 -7.32 -16.06 10.64
N ILE A 162 -7.67 -14.80 10.93
CA ILE A 162 -9.00 -14.41 11.42
C ILE A 162 -10.01 -14.36 10.27
N VAL A 163 -9.67 -13.68 9.16
CA VAL A 163 -10.56 -13.46 8.00
C VAL A 163 -10.59 -14.70 7.10
N GLN A 164 -9.49 -15.42 6.99
CA GLN A 164 -9.28 -16.56 6.09
C GLN A 164 -9.64 -16.19 4.63
N PRO A 165 -8.98 -15.18 4.05
CA PRO A 165 -9.30 -14.74 2.71
C PRO A 165 -8.74 -15.70 1.65
N ASP A 166 -9.40 -15.81 0.49
CA ASP A 166 -8.87 -16.49 -0.70
C ASP A 166 -7.91 -15.57 -1.47
N LEU A 167 -8.15 -14.27 -1.38
CA LEU A 167 -7.27 -13.26 -1.94
C LEU A 167 -7.22 -12.01 -1.06
N ALA A 168 -6.10 -11.29 -1.12
CA ALA A 168 -5.95 -10.01 -0.44
C ALA A 168 -5.30 -8.96 -1.36
N VAL A 169 -5.79 -7.71 -1.28
CA VAL A 169 -5.34 -6.62 -2.16
C VAL A 169 -4.56 -5.59 -1.35
N PHE A 170 -3.35 -5.27 -1.81
CA PHE A 170 -2.46 -4.28 -1.20
C PHE A 170 -2.01 -3.25 -2.23
N GLY A 171 -1.77 -2.02 -1.81
CA GLY A 171 -1.26 -0.98 -2.69
C GLY A 171 0.23 -1.15 -2.99
N LYS A 172 0.65 -1.00 -4.25
CA LYS A 172 2.06 -0.93 -4.65
C LYS A 172 2.79 0.29 -4.08
N LYS A 173 2.06 1.31 -3.60
CA LYS A 173 2.69 2.48 -2.96
C LYS A 173 3.60 2.08 -1.80
N ASP A 174 3.20 1.14 -0.98
CA ASP A 174 4.00 0.57 0.10
C ASP A 174 4.72 -0.69 -0.43
N TYR A 175 5.59 -0.49 -1.45
CA TYR A 175 6.16 -1.55 -2.28
C TYR A 175 6.91 -2.63 -1.48
N GLN A 176 7.78 -2.20 -0.56
CA GLN A 176 8.52 -3.13 0.29
C GLN A 176 7.57 -3.92 1.21
N GLN A 177 6.51 -3.30 1.72
CA GLN A 177 5.46 -3.99 2.48
C GLN A 177 4.78 -5.07 1.63
N LEU A 178 4.41 -4.77 0.39
CA LEU A 178 3.82 -5.74 -0.52
C LEU A 178 4.76 -6.93 -0.76
N MET A 179 6.07 -6.67 -0.94
CA MET A 179 7.08 -7.72 -1.11
C MET A 179 7.22 -8.61 0.13
N VAL A 180 7.27 -7.99 1.33
CA VAL A 180 7.32 -8.73 2.60
C VAL A 180 6.09 -9.63 2.76
N ILE A 181 4.89 -9.13 2.45
CA ILE A 181 3.65 -9.90 2.56
C ILE A 181 3.61 -11.04 1.55
N ARG A 182 3.99 -10.80 0.29
CA ARG A 182 4.09 -11.85 -0.74
C ARG A 182 5.04 -12.97 -0.32
N ARG A 183 6.23 -12.60 0.19
CA ARG A 183 7.22 -13.56 0.67
C ARG A 183 6.70 -14.34 1.88
N MET A 184 6.03 -13.69 2.83
CA MET A 184 5.40 -14.33 3.97
C MET A 184 4.37 -15.37 3.53
N VAL A 185 3.43 -14.99 2.66
CA VAL A 185 2.39 -15.88 2.14
C VAL A 185 3.01 -17.11 1.45
N GLN A 186 4.00 -16.87 0.58
CA GLN A 186 4.68 -17.95 -0.14
C GLN A 186 5.42 -18.90 0.79
N GLN A 187 6.25 -18.37 1.70
CA GLN A 187 7.12 -19.22 2.55
C GLN A 187 6.36 -19.90 3.68
N MET A 188 5.28 -19.31 4.16
CA MET A 188 4.42 -19.93 5.19
C MET A 188 3.32 -20.82 4.60
N GLY A 189 3.27 -20.98 3.27
CA GLY A 189 2.30 -21.85 2.60
C GLY A 189 0.85 -21.41 2.79
N LEU A 190 0.59 -20.10 2.92
CA LEU A 190 -0.77 -19.59 3.07
C LEU A 190 -1.49 -19.65 1.71
N PRO A 191 -2.69 -20.21 1.61
CA PRO A 191 -3.42 -20.35 0.35
C PRO A 191 -4.16 -19.05 -0.01
N ILE A 192 -3.40 -17.94 -0.10
CA ILE A 192 -3.94 -16.59 -0.31
C ILE A 192 -3.28 -15.97 -1.54
N ASP A 193 -4.07 -15.52 -2.51
CA ASP A 193 -3.57 -14.79 -3.67
C ASP A 193 -3.34 -13.31 -3.32
N ILE A 194 -2.10 -12.81 -3.43
CA ILE A 194 -1.73 -11.43 -3.09
C ILE A 194 -1.69 -10.55 -4.34
N ILE A 195 -2.68 -9.68 -4.46
CA ILE A 195 -2.84 -8.76 -5.60
C ILE A 195 -2.28 -7.39 -5.23
N GLY A 196 -1.43 -6.84 -6.12
CA GLY A 196 -0.91 -5.48 -5.99
C GLY A 196 -1.73 -4.49 -6.81
N GLY A 197 -2.34 -3.49 -6.16
CA GLY A 197 -3.00 -2.38 -6.84
C GLY A 197 -2.03 -1.23 -7.14
N GLU A 198 -2.21 -0.58 -8.30
CA GLU A 198 -1.33 0.51 -8.73
C GLU A 198 -1.39 1.72 -7.79
N THR A 199 -0.27 2.45 -7.71
CA THR A 199 -0.20 3.66 -6.89
C THR A 199 -1.08 4.76 -7.48
N ARG A 200 -2.17 5.10 -6.78
CA ARG A 200 -3.01 6.23 -7.17
C ARG A 200 -2.30 7.55 -6.91
N ARG A 201 -2.37 8.44 -7.90
CA ARG A 201 -1.74 9.76 -7.85
C ARG A 201 -2.76 10.87 -8.05
N ALA A 202 -2.48 12.03 -7.46
CA ALA A 202 -3.16 13.28 -7.79
C ALA A 202 -2.81 13.71 -9.24
N GLU A 203 -3.54 14.70 -9.78
CA GLU A 203 -3.35 15.19 -11.14
C GLU A 203 -1.91 15.69 -11.41
N ASP A 204 -1.26 16.26 -10.39
CA ASP A 204 0.12 16.71 -10.44
C ASP A 204 1.16 15.59 -10.33
N GLY A 205 0.73 14.35 -10.04
CA GLY A 205 1.58 13.17 -9.94
C GLY A 205 1.99 12.80 -8.52
N LEU A 206 1.59 13.54 -7.47
CA LEU A 206 1.83 13.16 -6.08
C LEU A 206 1.10 11.86 -5.74
N ALA A 207 1.81 10.87 -5.18
CA ALA A 207 1.20 9.65 -4.67
C ALA A 207 0.22 9.96 -3.52
N LEU A 208 -0.99 9.42 -3.56
CA LEU A 208 -1.97 9.62 -2.49
C LEU A 208 -1.53 8.90 -1.22
N SER A 209 -1.64 9.60 -0.10
CA SER A 209 -1.30 9.12 1.23
C SER A 209 -2.14 9.82 2.28
N SER A 210 -2.51 9.11 3.35
CA SER A 210 -3.16 9.71 4.52
C SER A 210 -2.31 10.83 5.15
N ARG A 211 -0.97 10.74 5.01
CA ARG A 211 -0.03 11.77 5.50
C ARG A 211 0.00 13.04 4.65
N ASN A 212 -0.58 13.05 3.43
CA ASN A 212 -0.68 14.28 2.64
C ASN A 212 -1.54 15.34 3.34
N GLY A 213 -2.44 14.94 4.25
CA GLY A 213 -3.22 15.86 5.08
C GLY A 213 -2.42 16.64 6.13
N TYR A 214 -1.16 16.25 6.38
CA TYR A 214 -0.27 16.97 7.33
C TYR A 214 0.52 18.11 6.66
N LEU A 215 0.52 18.17 5.32
CA LEU A 215 1.26 19.16 4.55
C LEU A 215 0.56 20.53 4.57
N SER A 216 1.33 21.61 4.71
CA SER A 216 0.83 22.96 4.40
C SER A 216 0.51 23.09 2.91
N ALA A 217 -0.12 24.17 2.48
CA ALA A 217 -0.39 24.42 1.07
C ALA A 217 0.89 24.48 0.24
N GLU A 218 1.93 25.13 0.77
CA GLU A 218 3.24 25.26 0.14
C GLU A 218 3.95 23.89 0.09
N GLU A 219 3.94 23.14 1.20
CA GLU A 219 4.51 21.79 1.25
C GLU A 219 3.75 20.85 0.31
N ARG A 220 2.41 20.96 0.20
CA ARG A 220 1.62 20.16 -0.74
C ARG A 220 2.00 20.43 -2.19
N ALA A 221 2.23 21.69 -2.57
CA ALA A 221 2.69 22.06 -3.91
C ALA A 221 4.11 21.54 -4.18
N GLU A 222 4.98 21.54 -3.18
CA GLU A 222 6.36 21.04 -3.26
C GLU A 222 6.44 19.52 -3.27
N ALA A 223 5.49 18.81 -2.65
CA ALA A 223 5.53 17.36 -2.42
C ALA A 223 5.65 16.51 -3.70
N VAL A 224 5.23 17.03 -4.85
CA VAL A 224 5.37 16.36 -6.16
C VAL A 224 6.83 16.12 -6.56
N GLN A 225 7.78 16.87 -5.98
CA GLN A 225 9.20 16.76 -6.31
C GLN A 225 9.79 15.40 -5.97
N LEU A 226 9.26 14.68 -4.98
CA LEU A 226 9.65 13.29 -4.74
C LEU A 226 9.33 12.42 -5.97
N SER A 227 8.11 12.49 -6.50
CA SER A 227 7.72 11.78 -7.73
C SER A 227 8.60 12.17 -8.94
N MET A 228 8.95 13.47 -9.05
CA MET A 228 9.83 13.94 -10.14
C MET A 228 11.25 13.39 -10.01
N ALA A 229 11.81 13.33 -8.80
CA ALA A 229 13.13 12.73 -8.55
C ALA A 229 13.15 11.24 -8.93
N LEU A 230 12.11 10.47 -8.57
CA LEU A 230 11.97 9.07 -8.96
C LEU A 230 11.87 8.91 -10.48
N LYS A 231 11.10 9.76 -11.16
CA LYS A 231 10.99 9.75 -12.63
C LYS A 231 12.34 10.06 -13.30
N GLY A 232 13.10 10.99 -12.72
CA GLY A 232 14.46 11.30 -13.19
C GLY A 232 15.38 10.10 -13.10
N LEU A 233 15.41 9.43 -11.95
CA LEU A 233 16.23 8.21 -11.76
C LEU A 233 15.75 7.06 -12.67
N ALA A 234 14.44 6.88 -12.84
CA ALA A 234 13.88 5.88 -13.74
C ALA A 234 14.28 6.14 -15.21
N ALA A 235 14.26 7.40 -15.64
CA ALA A 235 14.70 7.78 -16.98
C ALA A 235 16.20 7.53 -17.17
N ALA A 236 17.04 7.88 -16.20
CA ALA A 236 18.47 7.58 -16.20
C ALA A 236 18.74 6.07 -16.26
N ALA A 237 18.00 5.27 -15.49
CA ALA A 237 18.10 3.83 -15.51
C ALA A 237 17.76 3.23 -16.89
N ARG A 238 16.65 3.63 -17.50
CA ARG A 238 16.27 3.17 -18.85
C ARG A 238 17.31 3.53 -19.91
N SER A 239 17.75 4.80 -19.91
CA SER A 239 18.75 5.29 -20.85
C SER A 239 20.10 4.60 -20.66
N GLY A 240 20.56 4.47 -19.42
CA GLY A 240 21.81 3.83 -19.07
C GLY A 240 21.81 2.32 -19.36
N ASN A 241 20.69 1.62 -19.12
CA ASN A 241 20.53 0.22 -19.50
C ASN A 241 20.63 0.02 -21.02
N THR A 242 19.92 0.86 -21.80
CA THR A 242 19.96 0.81 -23.26
C THR A 242 21.35 1.08 -23.80
N ALA A 243 22.09 2.04 -23.20
CA ALA A 243 23.45 2.38 -23.61
C ALA A 243 24.53 1.42 -23.05
N GLY A 244 24.18 0.49 -22.16
CA GLY A 244 25.14 -0.37 -21.46
C GLY A 244 26.10 0.38 -20.52
N LYS A 245 25.72 1.57 -20.03
CA LYS A 245 26.56 2.49 -19.26
C LYS A 245 25.80 3.13 -18.08
N LEU A 246 25.07 2.33 -17.33
CA LEU A 246 24.36 2.82 -16.15
C LEU A 246 25.30 2.95 -14.95
N ASP A 247 25.54 4.17 -14.49
CA ASP A 247 26.15 4.46 -13.19
C ASP A 247 25.02 4.72 -12.18
N VAL A 248 24.64 3.66 -11.48
CA VAL A 248 23.52 3.69 -10.52
C VAL A 248 23.83 4.64 -9.37
N ALA A 249 25.04 4.57 -8.82
CA ALA A 249 25.44 5.37 -7.66
C ALA A 249 25.39 6.87 -7.96
N ALA A 250 25.92 7.28 -9.12
CA ALA A 250 25.85 8.67 -9.56
C ALA A 250 24.41 9.14 -9.80
N ALA A 251 23.55 8.29 -10.40
CA ALA A 251 22.16 8.63 -10.68
C ALA A 251 21.32 8.74 -9.38
N GLU A 252 21.52 7.85 -8.41
CA GLU A 252 20.91 7.91 -7.08
C GLU A 252 21.34 9.17 -6.31
N ALA A 253 22.65 9.46 -6.29
CA ALA A 253 23.19 10.66 -5.65
C ALA A 253 22.59 11.94 -6.26
N ALA A 254 22.52 12.04 -7.58
CA ALA A 254 21.95 13.19 -8.26
C ALA A 254 20.46 13.39 -7.91
N ALA A 255 19.68 12.32 -7.82
CA ALA A 255 18.28 12.38 -7.42
C ALA A 255 18.11 12.85 -5.97
N MET A 256 18.96 12.37 -5.06
CA MET A 256 18.96 12.82 -3.65
C MET A 256 19.37 14.28 -3.51
N ASP A 257 20.40 14.71 -4.24
CA ASP A 257 20.90 16.09 -4.20
C ASP A 257 19.89 17.09 -4.76
N ALA A 258 19.15 16.70 -5.80
CA ALA A 258 18.04 17.52 -6.33
C ALA A 258 16.98 17.82 -5.27
N LEU A 259 16.64 16.85 -4.42
CA LEU A 259 15.71 17.07 -3.31
C LEU A 259 16.36 17.90 -2.17
N ARG A 260 17.63 17.65 -1.82
CA ARG A 260 18.34 18.42 -0.78
C ARG A 260 18.41 19.91 -1.14
N GLN A 261 18.69 20.25 -2.40
CA GLN A 261 18.74 21.62 -2.90
C GLN A 261 17.39 22.35 -2.77
N ARG A 262 16.29 21.60 -2.68
CA ARG A 262 14.92 22.10 -2.47
C ARG A 262 14.50 22.13 -1.00
N GLY A 263 15.41 21.81 -0.05
CA GLY A 263 15.13 21.82 1.37
C GLY A 263 14.54 20.52 1.93
N TRP A 264 14.53 19.43 1.14
CA TRP A 264 14.14 18.11 1.64
C TRP A 264 15.26 17.42 2.40
N THR A 265 14.88 16.47 3.25
CA THR A 265 15.82 15.53 3.88
C THR A 265 15.53 14.12 3.36
N PRO A 266 16.16 13.69 2.26
CA PRO A 266 15.97 12.35 1.74
C PRO A 266 16.63 11.30 2.63
N ASP A 267 15.89 10.24 2.97
CA ASP A 267 16.43 9.06 3.64
C ASP A 267 17.11 8.16 2.61
N TYR A 268 16.43 7.89 1.50
CA TYR A 268 16.98 7.18 0.34
C TYR A 268 16.20 7.52 -0.93
N ILE A 269 16.87 7.46 -2.08
CA ILE A 269 16.29 7.29 -3.42
C ILE A 269 17.18 6.25 -4.10
N THR A 270 16.61 5.12 -4.51
CA THR A 270 17.42 3.97 -4.92
C THR A 270 16.71 3.15 -6.00
N LEU A 271 17.55 2.53 -6.85
CA LEU A 271 17.14 1.58 -7.90
C LEU A 271 17.35 0.15 -7.40
N ARG A 272 16.29 -0.67 -7.46
CA ARG A 272 16.29 -2.04 -6.95
C ARG A 272 15.71 -3.00 -7.96
N ARG A 273 16.03 -4.29 -7.87
CA ARG A 273 15.31 -5.35 -8.58
C ARG A 273 13.91 -5.50 -8.00
N GLN A 274 12.91 -5.71 -8.87
CA GLN A 274 11.53 -5.85 -8.41
C GLN A 274 11.30 -7.12 -7.57
N HIS A 275 11.99 -8.23 -7.87
CA HIS A 275 11.67 -9.53 -7.29
C HIS A 275 12.14 -9.71 -5.84
N ASP A 276 13.19 -9.01 -5.40
CA ASP A 276 13.79 -9.19 -4.08
C ASP A 276 14.30 -7.92 -3.40
N LEU A 277 14.19 -6.77 -4.08
CA LEU A 277 14.72 -5.46 -3.67
C LEU A 277 16.24 -5.43 -3.50
N SER A 278 16.98 -6.37 -4.09
CA SER A 278 18.43 -6.33 -4.08
C SER A 278 18.97 -5.14 -4.88
N PRO A 279 20.12 -4.58 -4.49
CA PRO A 279 20.71 -3.43 -5.16
C PRO A 279 21.15 -3.77 -6.59
N VAL A 280 21.19 -2.74 -7.44
CA VAL A 280 21.67 -2.80 -8.82
C VAL A 280 22.95 -1.99 -8.89
N SER A 281 24.01 -2.53 -9.49
CA SER A 281 25.32 -1.86 -9.59
C SER A 281 25.67 -1.38 -11.01
N GLY A 282 24.86 -1.73 -12.01
CA GLY A 282 25.11 -1.38 -13.41
C GLY A 282 23.93 -1.79 -14.31
N PRO A 283 24.11 -1.87 -15.63
CA PRO A 283 23.06 -2.27 -16.54
C PRO A 283 22.45 -3.62 -16.17
N CYS A 284 21.14 -3.69 -16.15
CA CYS A 284 20.35 -4.83 -15.68
C CYS A 284 19.16 -5.08 -16.60
N ALA A 285 18.99 -6.33 -17.04
CA ALA A 285 17.88 -6.73 -17.91
C ALA A 285 16.61 -7.15 -17.13
N GLU A 286 16.73 -7.29 -15.80
CA GLU A 286 15.61 -7.66 -14.96
C GLU A 286 14.66 -6.45 -14.73
N PRO A 287 13.38 -6.69 -14.43
CA PRO A 287 12.46 -5.63 -14.01
C PRO A 287 12.99 -4.88 -12.77
N LEU A 288 12.99 -3.56 -12.86
CA LEU A 288 13.52 -2.67 -11.82
C LEU A 288 12.40 -1.82 -11.19
N VAL A 289 12.67 -1.34 -10.00
CA VAL A 289 11.82 -0.38 -9.29
C VAL A 289 12.69 0.71 -8.65
N VAL A 290 12.29 1.95 -8.82
CA VAL A 290 12.85 3.08 -8.07
C VAL A 290 11.99 3.28 -6.84
N LEU A 291 12.63 3.35 -5.66
CA LEU A 291 11.97 3.64 -4.39
C LEU A 291 12.58 4.87 -3.75
N GLY A 292 11.76 5.67 -3.10
CA GLY A 292 12.23 6.85 -2.39
C GLY A 292 11.46 7.13 -1.12
N ALA A 293 12.19 7.61 -0.12
CA ALA A 293 11.65 8.16 1.10
C ALA A 293 12.38 9.46 1.44
N ALA A 294 11.63 10.51 1.75
CA ALA A 294 12.18 11.81 2.08
C ALA A 294 11.24 12.58 3.01
N LYS A 295 11.81 13.43 3.88
CA LYS A 295 11.06 14.36 4.72
C LYS A 295 10.97 15.72 4.05
N LEU A 296 9.75 16.26 4.01
CA LEU A 296 9.45 17.64 3.69
C LEU A 296 8.88 18.30 4.95
N GLY A 297 9.60 19.27 5.49
CA GLY A 297 9.31 19.77 6.83
C GLY A 297 9.29 18.64 7.86
N LYS A 298 8.14 18.44 8.51
CA LYS A 298 7.95 17.37 9.51
C LYS A 298 7.37 16.08 8.92
N THR A 299 6.87 16.13 7.67
CA THR A 299 6.15 15.02 7.05
C THR A 299 7.09 14.14 6.24
N ARG A 300 7.16 12.85 6.57
CA ARG A 300 7.89 11.85 5.81
C ARG A 300 6.99 11.25 4.74
N LEU A 301 7.40 11.36 3.49
CA LEU A 301 6.69 10.83 2.32
C LEU A 301 7.48 9.67 1.71
N ILE A 302 6.77 8.69 1.18
CA ILE A 302 7.32 7.60 0.40
C ILE A 302 6.64 7.53 -0.96
N ASP A 303 7.39 7.10 -1.98
CA ASP A 303 6.86 6.84 -3.30
C ASP A 303 7.74 5.82 -4.03
N ASN A 304 7.23 5.24 -5.12
CA ASN A 304 7.98 4.33 -5.97
C ASN A 304 7.48 4.37 -7.41
N LEU A 305 8.28 3.82 -8.31
CA LEU A 305 7.99 3.72 -9.73
C LEU A 305 8.65 2.48 -10.32
N GLU A 306 7.88 1.57 -10.90
CA GLU A 306 8.39 0.44 -11.68
C GLU A 306 9.03 0.94 -13.01
N VAL A 307 10.16 0.33 -13.40
CA VAL A 307 11.03 0.81 -14.51
C VAL A 307 11.09 -0.20 -15.64
#